data_7702c19d24a683686687084f68ea9aa0
#
_entry.id   7702c19d24a683686687084f68ea9aa0
#
_cell.length_a   1.000
_cell.length_b   1.000
_cell.length_c   1.000
_cell.angle_alpha   90.00
_cell.angle_beta   90.00
_cell.angle_gamma   90.00
#
_symmetry.space_group_name_H-M   'P 1'
#
loop_
_entity.id
_entity.type
_entity.pdbx_description
1 polymer ?
#
loop_
_entity_poly.entity_id
_entity_poly.type
_entity_poly.pdbx_seq_one_letter_code
_entity_poly.pdbx_strand_id
1 'polypeptide(L)'
;MARLKKAEKIFIVRSLAQFMPISDVVRDIKEKFNVDVSPQQVEYYDPTKAASADLAQEFIDLFNEARKEYIDQPIHNIEGANDIVQLKILSDLLVNKKSNVVSAIKLIDQMQKIVKGHYEKKIEITGKDGEPLQTTVVHATQAQVDAAVKKAQEEY
;
A
#
# COMPACT_ATOMS: atom_id res chain seq x y z
N MET A 1 30.55 -0.21 -21.74
CA MET A 1 29.62 0.04 -20.62
C MET A 1 29.83 1.44 -20.09
N ALA A 2 28.77 2.21 -19.89
CA ALA A 2 28.89 3.55 -19.32
C ALA A 2 29.45 3.46 -17.88
N ARG A 3 30.41 4.34 -17.54
CA ARG A 3 30.92 4.43 -16.17
C ARG A 3 29.92 5.24 -15.33
N LEU A 4 29.16 4.55 -14.49
CA LEU A 4 28.17 5.17 -13.62
C LEU A 4 28.80 5.96 -12.48
N LYS A 5 28.30 7.18 -12.25
CA LYS A 5 28.63 8.00 -11.08
C LYS A 5 27.87 7.47 -9.85
N LYS A 6 28.30 7.89 -8.65
CA LYS A 6 27.70 7.44 -7.40
C LYS A 6 26.18 7.74 -7.32
N ALA A 7 25.73 8.90 -7.78
CA ALA A 7 24.33 9.29 -7.81
C ALA A 7 23.46 8.35 -8.67
N GLU A 8 23.97 7.97 -9.85
CA GLU A 8 23.30 7.06 -10.77
C GLU A 8 23.18 5.65 -10.17
N LYS A 9 24.25 5.17 -9.52
CA LYS A 9 24.25 3.88 -8.81
C LYS A 9 23.24 3.85 -7.66
N ILE A 10 23.21 4.90 -6.83
CA ILE A 10 22.23 5.06 -5.74
C ILE A 10 20.81 5.04 -6.29
N PHE A 11 20.55 5.74 -7.40
CA PHE A 11 19.24 5.74 -8.03
C PHE A 11 18.83 4.33 -8.47
N ILE A 12 19.70 3.57 -9.15
CA ILE A 12 19.46 2.18 -9.57
C ILE A 12 19.08 1.32 -8.35
N VAL A 13 19.93 1.34 -7.31
CA VAL A 13 19.75 0.52 -6.11
C VAL A 13 18.40 0.81 -5.43
N ARG A 14 18.05 2.09 -5.24
CA ARG A 14 16.78 2.49 -4.64
C ARG A 14 15.57 2.10 -5.48
N SER A 15 15.64 2.27 -6.79
CA SER A 15 14.56 1.88 -7.72
C SER A 15 14.31 0.38 -7.69
N LEU A 16 15.37 -0.44 -7.72
CA LEU A 16 15.27 -1.90 -7.61
C LEU A 16 14.76 -2.33 -6.22
N ALA A 17 15.17 -1.64 -5.16
CA ALA A 17 14.66 -1.87 -3.81
C ALA A 17 13.14 -1.64 -3.71
N GLN A 18 12.58 -0.72 -4.49
CA GLN A 18 11.15 -0.41 -4.59
C GLN A 18 10.39 -1.30 -5.60
N PHE A 19 10.97 -2.43 -6.00
CA PHE A 19 10.39 -3.37 -6.96
C PHE A 19 10.17 -2.82 -8.38
N MET A 20 10.86 -1.74 -8.74
CA MET A 20 10.76 -1.18 -10.10
C MET A 20 11.34 -2.18 -11.12
N PRO A 21 10.64 -2.48 -12.23
CA PRO A 21 11.15 -3.34 -13.29
C PRO A 21 12.44 -2.79 -13.90
N ILE A 22 13.38 -3.67 -14.26
CA ILE A 22 14.68 -3.28 -14.84
C ILE A 22 14.50 -2.39 -16.08
N SER A 23 13.51 -2.68 -16.94
CA SER A 23 13.18 -1.87 -18.12
C SER A 23 12.86 -0.42 -17.77
N ASP A 24 12.10 -0.22 -16.68
CA ASP A 24 11.70 1.11 -16.24
C ASP A 24 12.88 1.86 -15.61
N VAL A 25 13.72 1.16 -14.84
CA VAL A 25 14.96 1.75 -14.30
C VAL A 25 15.89 2.20 -15.42
N VAL A 26 16.05 1.43 -16.50
CA VAL A 26 16.86 1.80 -17.68
C VAL A 26 16.30 3.05 -18.34
N ARG A 27 14.98 3.13 -18.54
CA ARG A 27 14.31 4.31 -19.11
C ARG A 27 14.52 5.55 -18.22
N ASP A 28 14.24 5.41 -16.94
CA ASP A 28 14.29 6.53 -15.99
C ASP A 28 15.71 7.09 -15.79
N ILE A 29 16.74 6.24 -15.84
CA ILE A 29 18.14 6.70 -15.84
C ILE A 29 18.45 7.51 -17.09
N LYS A 30 17.97 7.06 -18.24
CA LYS A 30 18.16 7.81 -19.49
C LYS A 30 17.48 9.17 -19.41
N GLU A 31 16.28 9.23 -18.89
CA GLU A 31 15.50 10.46 -18.77
C GLU A 31 16.11 11.44 -17.74
N LYS A 32 16.51 10.94 -16.56
CA LYS A 32 16.96 11.79 -15.45
C LYS A 32 18.42 12.21 -15.52
N PHE A 33 19.29 11.31 -15.98
CA PHE A 33 20.75 11.50 -15.97
C PHE A 33 21.35 11.58 -17.36
N ASN A 34 20.56 11.34 -18.41
CA ASN A 34 21.01 11.25 -19.80
C ASN A 34 22.15 10.23 -20.00
N VAL A 35 22.08 9.09 -19.29
CA VAL A 35 23.07 8.01 -19.32
C VAL A 35 22.41 6.75 -19.89
N ASP A 36 23.07 6.13 -20.87
CA ASP A 36 22.62 4.85 -21.44
C ASP A 36 23.22 3.70 -20.63
N VAL A 37 22.36 2.86 -20.05
CA VAL A 37 22.72 1.66 -19.30
C VAL A 37 22.09 0.43 -19.91
N SER A 38 22.77 -0.71 -19.84
CA SER A 38 22.17 -1.98 -20.24
C SER A 38 21.35 -2.60 -19.11
N PRO A 39 20.35 -3.44 -19.42
CA PRO A 39 19.61 -4.21 -18.41
C PRO A 39 20.53 -5.01 -17.48
N GLN A 40 21.58 -5.64 -18.03
CA GLN A 40 22.56 -6.41 -17.25
C GLN A 40 23.35 -5.52 -16.28
N GLN A 41 23.65 -4.27 -16.69
CA GLN A 41 24.33 -3.31 -15.83
C GLN A 41 23.44 -2.86 -14.67
N VAL A 42 22.13 -2.74 -14.88
CA VAL A 42 21.13 -2.47 -13.84
C VAL A 42 20.99 -3.68 -12.92
N GLU A 43 20.86 -4.90 -13.49
CA GLU A 43 20.70 -6.15 -12.72
C GLU A 43 21.89 -6.40 -11.77
N TYR A 44 23.10 -5.97 -12.12
CA TYR A 44 24.27 -6.08 -11.26
C TYR A 44 24.09 -5.37 -9.90
N TYR A 45 23.22 -4.36 -9.81
CA TYR A 45 22.93 -3.63 -8.57
C TYR A 45 21.77 -4.23 -7.76
N ASP A 46 21.21 -5.38 -8.17
CA ASP A 46 20.20 -6.10 -7.40
C ASP A 46 20.86 -7.20 -6.55
N PRO A 47 21.06 -7.03 -5.23
CA PRO A 47 21.73 -8.00 -4.39
C PRO A 47 20.99 -9.35 -4.26
N THR A 48 19.76 -9.45 -4.77
CA THR A 48 19.00 -10.71 -4.80
C THR A 48 19.37 -11.59 -5.99
N LYS A 49 20.20 -11.10 -6.91
CA LYS A 49 20.61 -11.80 -8.14
C LYS A 49 22.05 -12.31 -8.05
N ALA A 50 22.30 -13.43 -8.70
CA ALA A 50 23.64 -14.00 -8.77
C ALA A 50 24.68 -13.07 -9.45
N ALA A 51 24.20 -12.19 -10.36
CA ALA A 51 25.05 -11.22 -11.06
C ALA A 51 25.71 -10.17 -10.15
N SER A 52 25.20 -10.01 -8.93
CA SER A 52 25.67 -9.01 -7.93
C SER A 52 26.62 -9.56 -6.87
N ALA A 53 27.20 -10.76 -7.07
CA ALA A 53 28.07 -11.39 -6.08
C ALA A 53 29.22 -10.49 -5.59
N ASP A 54 29.74 -9.63 -6.47
CA ASP A 54 30.85 -8.68 -6.16
C ASP A 54 30.33 -7.25 -5.87
N LEU A 55 29.05 -7.07 -5.59
CA LEU A 55 28.49 -5.76 -5.28
C LEU A 55 29.06 -5.23 -3.96
N ALA A 56 29.51 -3.98 -3.94
CA ALA A 56 30.07 -3.37 -2.75
C ALA A 56 29.02 -3.29 -1.62
N GLN A 57 29.45 -3.54 -0.38
CA GLN A 57 28.58 -3.62 0.79
C GLN A 57 27.72 -2.37 0.97
N GLU A 58 28.25 -1.16 0.67
CA GLU A 58 27.48 0.08 0.76
C GLU A 58 26.18 0.06 -0.06
N PHE A 59 26.16 -0.63 -1.20
CA PHE A 59 24.96 -0.73 -2.05
C PHE A 59 24.00 -1.83 -1.58
N ILE A 60 24.55 -2.88 -0.97
CA ILE A 60 23.71 -3.93 -0.32
C ILE A 60 22.97 -3.33 0.86
N ASP A 61 23.66 -2.58 1.71
CA ASP A 61 23.07 -1.93 2.88
C ASP A 61 22.01 -0.90 2.45
N LEU A 62 22.32 -0.07 1.45
CA LEU A 62 21.39 0.89 0.88
C LEU A 62 20.13 0.21 0.29
N PHE A 63 20.30 -0.93 -0.39
CA PHE A 63 19.19 -1.69 -0.93
C PHE A 63 18.27 -2.21 0.18
N ASN A 64 18.85 -2.80 1.23
CA ASN A 64 18.09 -3.36 2.34
C ASN A 64 17.34 -2.28 3.12
N GLU A 65 17.98 -1.12 3.36
CA GLU A 65 17.35 0.04 3.99
C GLU A 65 16.18 0.56 3.16
N ALA A 66 16.39 0.85 1.88
CA ALA A 66 15.36 1.35 0.98
C ALA A 66 14.22 0.34 0.78
N ARG A 67 14.51 -0.98 0.76
CA ARG A 67 13.52 -2.04 0.69
C ARG A 67 12.65 -2.08 1.95
N LYS A 68 13.28 -1.96 3.12
CA LYS A 68 12.58 -1.91 4.39
C LYS A 68 11.68 -0.67 4.46
N GLU A 69 12.21 0.52 4.16
CA GLU A 69 11.42 1.76 4.12
C GLU A 69 10.19 1.63 3.21
N TYR A 70 10.36 1.00 2.03
CA TYR A 70 9.28 0.83 1.07
C TYR A 70 8.21 -0.15 1.55
N ILE A 71 8.61 -1.26 2.23
CA ILE A 71 7.68 -2.27 2.76
C ILE A 71 6.95 -1.74 4.00
N ASP A 72 7.64 -1.01 4.87
CA ASP A 72 7.09 -0.47 6.12
C ASP A 72 6.19 0.77 5.90
N GLN A 73 6.15 1.33 4.68
CA GLN A 73 5.28 2.46 4.39
C GLN A 73 3.79 2.06 4.50
N PRO A 74 2.93 2.96 4.96
CA PRO A 74 1.49 2.71 4.99
C PRO A 74 0.93 2.39 3.60
N ILE A 75 0.06 1.38 3.50
CA ILE A 75 -0.49 0.90 2.21
C ILE A 75 -1.14 2.03 1.40
N HIS A 76 -1.77 3.01 2.07
CA HIS A 76 -2.41 4.14 1.39
C HIS A 76 -1.42 5.10 0.69
N ASN A 77 -0.11 5.01 0.97
CA ASN A 77 0.92 5.75 0.25
C ASN A 77 1.32 5.07 -1.07
N ILE A 78 0.93 3.82 -1.28
CA ILE A 78 1.19 3.10 -2.52
C ILE A 78 0.15 3.56 -3.55
N GLU A 79 0.62 4.11 -4.67
CA GLU A 79 -0.26 4.49 -5.78
C GLU A 79 -1.05 3.27 -6.27
N GLY A 80 -2.37 3.45 -6.42
CA GLY A 80 -3.29 2.36 -6.78
C GLY A 80 -3.72 1.43 -5.64
N ALA A 81 -3.14 1.51 -4.43
CA ALA A 81 -3.65 0.80 -3.25
C ALA A 81 -4.79 1.56 -2.54
N ASN A 82 -4.94 2.85 -2.85
CA ASN A 82 -6.02 3.68 -2.31
C ASN A 82 -7.33 3.43 -3.09
N ASP A 83 -8.42 3.15 -2.37
CA ASP A 83 -9.74 2.86 -2.94
C ASP A 83 -10.21 3.94 -3.93
N ILE A 84 -9.97 5.21 -3.61
CA ILE A 84 -10.37 6.34 -4.47
C ILE A 84 -9.54 6.35 -5.76
N VAL A 85 -8.24 6.10 -5.67
CA VAL A 85 -7.34 6.02 -6.85
C VAL A 85 -7.73 4.82 -7.71
N GLN A 86 -8.01 3.67 -7.11
CA GLN A 86 -8.49 2.48 -7.84
C GLN A 86 -9.81 2.75 -8.56
N LEU A 87 -10.77 3.39 -7.91
CA LEU A 87 -12.06 3.77 -8.52
C LEU A 87 -11.85 4.74 -9.69
N LYS A 88 -10.91 5.68 -9.57
CA LYS A 88 -10.57 6.60 -10.66
C LYS A 88 -9.99 5.84 -11.87
N ILE A 89 -9.02 4.96 -11.65
CA ILE A 89 -8.40 4.14 -12.71
C ILE A 89 -9.46 3.26 -13.39
N LEU A 90 -10.31 2.58 -12.61
CA LEU A 90 -11.37 1.72 -13.14
C LEU A 90 -12.40 2.54 -13.93
N SER A 91 -12.74 3.74 -13.48
CA SER A 91 -13.64 4.66 -14.19
C SER A 91 -13.06 5.07 -15.55
N ASP A 92 -11.78 5.44 -15.60
CA ASP A 92 -11.11 5.83 -16.86
C ASP A 92 -11.02 4.64 -17.83
N LEU A 93 -10.71 3.43 -17.32
CA LEU A 93 -10.73 2.20 -18.12
C LEU A 93 -12.14 1.88 -18.66
N LEU A 94 -13.18 2.07 -17.86
CA LEU A 94 -14.57 1.85 -18.28
C LEU A 94 -14.96 2.78 -19.42
N VAL A 95 -14.59 4.05 -19.33
CA VAL A 95 -14.83 5.04 -20.40
C VAL A 95 -14.16 4.61 -21.72
N ASN A 96 -12.93 4.11 -21.64
CA ASN A 96 -12.13 3.66 -22.79
C ASN A 96 -12.58 2.31 -23.35
N LYS A 97 -13.30 1.48 -22.57
CA LYS A 97 -13.72 0.11 -22.96
C LYS A 97 -15.23 -0.03 -23.22
N LYS A 98 -15.95 1.05 -23.43
CA LYS A 98 -17.43 1.06 -23.62
C LYS A 98 -17.92 0.10 -24.73
N SER A 99 -17.12 -0.15 -25.75
CA SER A 99 -17.47 -1.08 -26.84
C SER A 99 -17.39 -2.55 -26.47
N ASN A 100 -16.71 -2.91 -25.37
CA ASN A 100 -16.57 -4.28 -24.89
C ASN A 100 -17.43 -4.49 -23.64
N VAL A 101 -18.68 -4.97 -23.85
CA VAL A 101 -19.67 -5.16 -22.79
C VAL A 101 -19.18 -6.08 -21.67
N VAL A 102 -18.48 -7.18 -22.01
CA VAL A 102 -17.97 -8.13 -21.01
C VAL A 102 -16.92 -7.47 -20.11
N SER A 103 -15.99 -6.72 -20.69
CA SER A 103 -14.99 -5.98 -19.94
C SER A 103 -15.63 -4.88 -19.09
N ALA A 104 -16.63 -4.17 -19.62
CA ALA A 104 -17.34 -3.13 -18.88
C ALA A 104 -18.05 -3.70 -17.65
N ILE A 105 -18.76 -4.84 -17.76
CA ILE A 105 -19.42 -5.50 -16.64
C ILE A 105 -18.40 -5.88 -15.55
N LYS A 106 -17.24 -6.46 -15.93
CA LYS A 106 -16.20 -6.83 -14.97
C LYS A 106 -15.63 -5.63 -14.23
N LEU A 107 -15.41 -4.51 -14.92
CA LEU A 107 -14.93 -3.27 -14.30
C LEU A 107 -15.95 -2.72 -13.31
N ILE A 108 -17.24 -2.70 -13.67
CA ILE A 108 -18.31 -2.26 -12.78
C ILE A 108 -18.40 -3.16 -11.54
N ASP A 109 -18.30 -4.48 -11.69
CA ASP A 109 -18.30 -5.41 -10.57
C ASP A 109 -17.12 -5.16 -9.60
N GLN A 110 -15.92 -4.88 -10.13
CA GLN A 110 -14.77 -4.51 -9.31
C GLN A 110 -14.98 -3.17 -8.59
N MET A 111 -15.53 -2.16 -9.26
CA MET A 111 -15.88 -0.88 -8.63
C MET A 111 -16.86 -1.07 -7.48
N GLN A 112 -17.90 -1.89 -7.67
CA GLN A 112 -18.88 -2.18 -6.62
C GLN A 112 -18.25 -2.87 -5.41
N LYS A 113 -17.30 -3.79 -5.61
CA LYS A 113 -16.57 -4.46 -4.52
C LYS A 113 -15.74 -3.47 -3.70
N ILE A 114 -15.04 -2.54 -4.36
CA ILE A 114 -14.26 -1.51 -3.68
C ILE A 114 -15.18 -0.59 -2.87
N VAL A 115 -16.27 -0.10 -3.46
CA VAL A 115 -17.26 0.76 -2.79
C VAL A 115 -17.85 0.04 -1.58
N LYS A 116 -18.27 -1.22 -1.74
CA LYS A 116 -18.80 -2.04 -0.64
C LYS A 116 -17.78 -2.21 0.47
N GLY A 117 -16.54 -2.58 0.15
CA GLY A 117 -15.45 -2.72 1.13
C GLY A 117 -15.12 -1.42 1.86
N HIS A 118 -15.26 -0.27 1.19
CA HIS A 118 -15.03 1.04 1.80
C HIS A 118 -16.10 1.38 2.87
N TYR A 119 -17.37 1.06 2.63
CA TYR A 119 -18.48 1.31 3.57
C TYR A 119 -18.67 0.22 4.61
N GLU A 120 -18.24 -1.02 4.34
CA GLU A 120 -18.37 -2.18 5.24
C GLU A 120 -17.10 -2.42 6.08
N LYS A 121 -16.29 -1.40 6.38
CA LYS A 121 -15.17 -1.56 7.31
C LYS A 121 -15.71 -2.03 8.65
N LYS A 122 -15.59 -3.34 8.94
CA LYS A 122 -15.88 -3.91 10.26
C LYS A 122 -14.88 -3.32 11.25
N ILE A 123 -15.38 -2.53 12.19
CA ILE A 123 -14.62 -2.12 13.35
C ILE A 123 -14.68 -3.30 14.32
N GLU A 124 -13.65 -4.10 14.38
CA GLU A 124 -13.46 -5.06 15.47
C GLU A 124 -13.04 -4.28 16.71
N ILE A 125 -13.96 -4.11 17.64
CA ILE A 125 -13.66 -3.54 18.95
C ILE A 125 -13.13 -4.69 19.81
N THR A 126 -11.84 -4.76 20.00
CA THR A 126 -11.17 -5.72 20.89
C THR A 126 -10.80 -5.05 22.21
N GLY A 127 -10.74 -5.83 23.29
CA GLY A 127 -10.19 -5.40 24.56
C GLY A 127 -8.69 -5.14 24.51
N LYS A 128 -8.10 -4.79 25.64
CA LYS A 128 -6.65 -4.60 25.75
C LYS A 128 -5.93 -5.88 25.31
N ASP A 129 -4.88 -5.73 24.50
CA ASP A 129 -4.05 -6.81 23.96
C ASP A 129 -4.77 -7.77 22.98
N GLY A 130 -5.91 -7.35 22.38
CA GLY A 130 -6.63 -8.14 21.38
C GLY A 130 -7.57 -9.19 21.97
N GLU A 131 -7.80 -9.19 23.28
CA GLU A 131 -8.77 -10.10 23.93
C GLU A 131 -10.22 -9.72 23.63
N PRO A 132 -11.17 -10.69 23.66
CA PRO A 132 -12.59 -10.40 23.51
C PRO A 132 -13.06 -9.39 24.58
N LEU A 133 -13.86 -8.40 24.18
CA LEU A 133 -14.50 -7.50 25.13
C LEU A 133 -15.38 -8.30 26.09
N GLN A 134 -15.05 -8.28 27.37
CA GLN A 134 -15.91 -8.81 28.40
C GLN A 134 -17.09 -7.83 28.60
N THR A 135 -18.21 -8.11 27.98
CA THR A 135 -19.46 -7.41 28.26
C THR A 135 -20.02 -7.92 29.58
N THR A 136 -19.80 -7.19 30.65
CA THR A 136 -20.50 -7.43 31.91
C THR A 136 -21.93 -6.88 31.73
N VAL A 137 -22.89 -7.75 31.48
CA VAL A 137 -24.30 -7.37 31.48
C VAL A 137 -24.69 -7.14 32.95
N VAL A 138 -24.70 -5.88 33.36
CA VAL A 138 -25.23 -5.51 34.69
C VAL A 138 -26.75 -5.48 34.57
N HIS A 139 -27.41 -6.50 35.09
CA HIS A 139 -28.86 -6.49 35.24
C HIS A 139 -29.23 -5.52 36.37
N ALA A 140 -29.67 -4.32 36.03
CA ALA A 140 -30.24 -3.42 37.01
C ALA A 140 -31.54 -4.06 37.60
N THR A 141 -31.64 -4.09 38.90
CA THR A 141 -32.88 -4.51 39.57
C THR A 141 -33.97 -3.45 39.35
N GLN A 142 -35.25 -3.84 39.41
CA GLN A 142 -36.37 -2.92 39.25
C GLN A 142 -36.25 -1.73 40.21
N ALA A 143 -35.81 -1.95 41.44
CA ALA A 143 -35.62 -0.91 42.42
C ALA A 143 -34.53 0.13 42.04
N GLN A 144 -33.45 -0.31 41.31
CA GLN A 144 -32.41 0.57 40.80
C GLN A 144 -32.89 1.40 39.60
N VAL A 145 -33.72 0.82 38.76
CA VAL A 145 -34.38 1.53 37.64
C VAL A 145 -35.33 2.60 38.20
N ASP A 146 -36.19 2.25 39.17
CA ASP A 146 -37.17 3.15 39.76
C ASP A 146 -36.46 4.33 40.49
N ALA A 147 -35.35 4.06 41.18
CA ALA A 147 -34.55 5.09 41.83
C ALA A 147 -33.89 6.05 40.80
N ALA A 148 -33.38 5.55 39.66
CA ALA A 148 -32.83 6.35 38.61
C ALA A 148 -33.86 7.25 37.93
N VAL A 149 -35.06 6.70 37.67
CA VAL A 149 -36.20 7.43 37.08
C VAL A 149 -36.65 8.55 38.02
N LYS A 150 -36.79 8.27 39.33
CA LYS A 150 -37.16 9.28 40.34
C LYS A 150 -36.15 10.41 40.42
N LYS A 151 -34.86 10.09 40.41
CA LYS A 151 -33.79 11.09 40.39
C LYS A 151 -33.81 11.96 39.13
N ALA A 152 -34.03 11.38 37.97
CA ALA A 152 -34.17 12.13 36.72
C ALA A 152 -35.41 13.03 36.70
N GLN A 153 -36.49 12.68 37.40
CA GLN A 153 -37.72 13.49 37.53
C GLN A 153 -37.54 14.66 38.54
N GLU A 154 -36.63 14.55 39.49
CA GLU A 154 -36.34 15.60 40.47
C GLU A 154 -35.32 16.66 39.91
N GLU A 155 -34.59 16.34 38.83
CA GLU A 155 -33.61 17.24 38.15
C GLU A 155 -34.22 18.07 37.00
N TYR A 156 -35.52 17.82 36.65
CA TYR A 156 -36.26 18.57 35.63
C TYR A 156 -37.53 19.18 36.22
#